data_82444f45e7d1bd0de3eb842a5b3d198d
#
_entry.id   82444f45e7d1bd0de3eb842a5b3d198d
#
_cell.length_a   1.000
_cell.length_b   1.000
_cell.length_c   1.000
_cell.angle_alpha   90.00
_cell.angle_beta   90.00
_cell.angle_gamma   90.00
#
_symmetry.space_group_name_H-M   'P 1'
#
loop_
_entity.id
_entity.type
_entity.pdbx_description
1 polymer ?
#
loop_
_entity_poly.entity_id
_entity_poly.type
_entity_poly.pdbx_seq_one_letter_code
_entity_poly.pdbx_strand_id
1 'polypeptide(L)'
;ETKGYVSFVLHAHLPFIHHPESEDYLEEEWLYEAISETYIPLLLNFKKLEEEKVDFRITMSLTPPLLNMFDNKLLQKRYIKYVKKHIELAAKEVKRTAYDKRLNELSKYYFDRYSNDLHVFKDIYNCDLISAFKHFQDIGVLEIITCGATHGYFPILYVNEKTVKAQIAVGVETYKKYFGKPPRGIWLPECGYVPEADKYLKEFGIDYIITE
;
A
#
# COMPACT_ATOMS: atom_id res chain seq x y z
N GLU A 1 34.97 -9.81 4.66
CA GLU A 1 34.03 -10.53 5.55
C GLU A 1 32.76 -9.70 5.72
N THR A 2 31.60 -10.31 5.51
CA THR A 2 30.28 -9.69 5.78
C THR A 2 30.12 -9.52 7.28
N LYS A 3 29.94 -8.28 7.76
CA LYS A 3 29.81 -7.97 9.19
C LYS A 3 28.37 -8.06 9.72
N GLY A 4 27.39 -8.10 8.83
CA GLY A 4 25.97 -8.19 9.16
C GLY A 4 25.09 -7.94 7.94
N TYR A 5 23.78 -8.05 8.16
CA TYR A 5 22.76 -7.79 7.15
C TYR A 5 21.77 -6.76 7.71
N VAL A 6 21.25 -5.91 6.84
CA VAL A 6 20.16 -4.98 7.14
C VAL A 6 19.00 -5.32 6.22
N SER A 7 17.82 -5.53 6.80
CA SER A 7 16.60 -5.79 6.05
C SER A 7 15.57 -4.70 6.33
N PHE A 8 14.98 -4.16 5.26
CA PHE A 8 13.86 -3.24 5.37
C PHE A 8 12.56 -4.01 5.13
N VAL A 9 11.67 -3.97 6.10
CA VAL A 9 10.32 -4.54 5.99
C VAL A 9 9.33 -3.39 6.14
N LEU A 10 8.60 -3.08 5.07
CA LEU A 10 7.60 -2.04 5.04
C LEU A 10 6.22 -2.63 5.33
N HIS A 11 5.41 -1.91 6.09
CA HIS A 11 4.03 -2.31 6.38
C HIS A 11 3.04 -1.34 5.75
N ALA A 12 2.36 -1.77 4.68
CA ALA A 12 1.34 -0.99 4.00
C ALA A 12 -0.05 -1.43 4.46
N HIS A 13 -0.63 -0.62 5.32
CA HIS A 13 -1.97 -0.80 5.84
C HIS A 13 -2.72 0.52 5.97
N LEU A 14 -4.01 0.47 5.67
CA LEU A 14 -5.01 1.46 6.06
C LEU A 14 -6.27 0.71 6.48
N PRO A 15 -7.05 1.25 7.45
CA PRO A 15 -8.39 0.74 7.72
C PRO A 15 -9.21 0.68 6.44
N PHE A 16 -10.10 -0.31 6.32
CA PHE A 16 -10.98 -0.37 5.16
C PHE A 16 -11.99 0.77 5.22
N ILE A 17 -11.91 1.67 4.25
CA ILE A 17 -12.74 2.86 4.16
C ILE A 17 -13.40 2.87 2.79
N HIS A 18 -14.72 2.79 2.77
CA HIS A 18 -15.53 2.82 1.56
C HIS A 18 -16.94 3.27 1.90
N HIS A 19 -17.30 4.48 1.48
CA HIS A 19 -18.58 5.12 1.77
C HIS A 19 -19.34 5.43 0.47
N PRO A 20 -19.99 4.43 -0.15
CA PRO A 20 -20.70 4.64 -1.43
C PRO A 20 -21.87 5.62 -1.29
N GLU A 21 -22.41 5.81 -0.08
CA GLU A 21 -23.53 6.68 0.25
C GLU A 21 -23.17 8.17 0.30
N SER A 22 -21.88 8.52 0.38
CA SER A 22 -21.41 9.91 0.45
C SER A 22 -20.31 10.18 -0.56
N GLU A 23 -20.33 11.37 -1.20
CA GLU A 23 -19.29 11.76 -2.15
C GLU A 23 -18.03 12.35 -1.50
N ASP A 24 -18.17 12.93 -0.33
CA ASP A 24 -17.10 13.60 0.39
C ASP A 24 -16.99 13.01 1.81
N TYR A 25 -16.07 12.08 1.99
CA TYR A 25 -15.74 11.45 3.27
C TYR A 25 -14.30 11.71 3.61
N LEU A 26 -14.04 12.34 4.77
CA LEU A 26 -12.69 12.74 5.20
C LEU A 26 -11.74 11.55 5.30
N GLU A 27 -12.24 10.42 5.81
CA GLU A 27 -11.42 9.23 5.98
C GLU A 27 -10.98 8.58 4.65
N GLU A 28 -11.73 8.78 3.56
CA GLU A 28 -11.29 8.33 2.23
C GLU A 28 -10.07 9.13 1.75
N GLU A 29 -9.88 10.37 2.23
CA GLU A 29 -8.72 11.17 1.87
C GLU A 29 -7.41 10.55 2.39
N TRP A 30 -7.43 9.77 3.47
CA TRP A 30 -6.24 9.04 3.94
C TRP A 30 -5.70 8.07 2.88
N LEU A 31 -6.60 7.39 2.16
CA LEU A 31 -6.19 6.54 1.03
C LEU A 31 -5.60 7.38 -0.11
N TYR A 32 -6.22 8.51 -0.42
CA TYR A 32 -5.80 9.37 -1.53
C TYR A 32 -4.45 10.02 -1.25
N GLU A 33 -4.23 10.49 -0.03
CA GLU A 33 -2.95 10.99 0.45
C GLU A 33 -1.88 9.88 0.41
N ALA A 34 -2.19 8.69 0.91
CA ALA A 34 -1.26 7.57 0.88
C ALA A 34 -0.87 7.16 -0.55
N ILE A 35 -1.80 7.19 -1.51
CA ILE A 35 -1.49 6.94 -2.92
C ILE A 35 -0.51 7.98 -3.45
N SER A 36 -0.77 9.28 -3.23
CA SER A 36 0.07 10.37 -3.74
C SER A 36 1.40 10.51 -2.99
N GLU A 37 1.41 10.29 -1.67
CA GLU A 37 2.58 10.62 -0.86
C GLU A 37 3.45 9.41 -0.52
N THR A 38 2.93 8.19 -0.70
CA THR A 38 3.65 6.97 -0.35
C THR A 38 3.74 6.00 -1.52
N TYR A 39 2.61 5.53 -2.06
CA TYR A 39 2.63 4.39 -2.98
C TYR A 39 3.14 4.74 -4.37
N ILE A 40 2.72 5.85 -4.95
CA ILE A 40 3.27 6.33 -6.23
C ILE A 40 4.77 6.65 -6.11
N PRO A 41 5.23 7.45 -5.13
CA PRO A 41 6.66 7.70 -4.94
C PRO A 41 7.48 6.43 -4.75
N LEU A 42 6.96 5.46 -3.98
CA LEU A 42 7.66 4.20 -3.75
C LEU A 42 7.81 3.39 -5.05
N LEU A 43 6.75 3.27 -5.84
CA LEU A 43 6.77 2.59 -7.14
C LEU A 43 7.71 3.28 -8.14
N LEU A 44 7.73 4.61 -8.15
CA LEU A 44 8.68 5.39 -8.98
C LEU A 44 10.13 5.18 -8.54
N ASN A 45 10.39 5.08 -7.24
CA ASN A 45 11.71 4.76 -6.72
C ASN A 45 12.14 3.34 -7.11
N PHE A 46 11.25 2.35 -6.99
CA PHE A 46 11.55 0.99 -7.43
C PHE A 46 11.83 0.93 -8.93
N LYS A 47 11.03 1.63 -9.74
CA LYS A 47 11.25 1.74 -11.18
C LYS A 47 12.59 2.38 -11.51
N LYS A 48 12.97 3.44 -10.82
CA LYS A 48 14.27 4.09 -11.00
C LYS A 48 15.42 3.14 -10.66
N LEU A 49 15.33 2.40 -9.54
CA LEU A 49 16.34 1.41 -9.16
C LEU A 49 16.45 0.27 -10.17
N GLU A 50 15.34 -0.18 -10.75
CA GLU A 50 15.30 -1.17 -11.83
C GLU A 50 16.00 -0.65 -13.10
N GLU A 51 15.68 0.58 -13.55
CA GLU A 51 16.28 1.23 -14.71
C GLU A 51 17.79 1.45 -14.53
N GLU A 52 18.23 1.82 -13.34
CA GLU A 52 19.63 1.99 -12.94
C GLU A 52 20.36 0.66 -12.69
N LYS A 53 19.64 -0.49 -12.76
CA LYS A 53 20.15 -1.85 -12.51
C LYS A 53 20.77 -2.01 -11.12
N VAL A 54 20.24 -1.31 -10.12
CA VAL A 54 20.64 -1.47 -8.73
C VAL A 54 20.09 -2.80 -8.21
N ASP A 55 20.97 -3.64 -7.66
CA ASP A 55 20.55 -4.88 -7.01
C ASP A 55 20.01 -4.60 -5.62
N PHE A 56 18.71 -4.45 -5.50
CA PHE A 56 18.01 -4.21 -4.22
C PHE A 56 17.06 -5.35 -3.88
N ARG A 57 16.81 -5.52 -2.60
CA ARG A 57 15.79 -6.44 -2.08
C ARG A 57 15.06 -5.75 -0.95
N ILE A 58 13.73 -5.82 -0.97
CA ILE A 58 12.88 -5.23 0.07
C ILE A 58 11.68 -6.12 0.31
N THR A 59 11.20 -6.17 1.54
CA THR A 59 9.96 -6.86 1.91
C THR A 59 8.89 -5.83 2.24
N MET A 60 7.66 -6.09 1.80
CA MET A 60 6.54 -5.19 2.06
C MET A 60 5.26 -6.01 2.30
N SER A 61 4.54 -5.71 3.37
CA SER A 61 3.18 -6.22 3.50
C SER A 61 2.21 -5.35 2.70
N LEU A 62 1.29 -5.99 1.99
CA LEU A 62 0.12 -5.35 1.41
C LEU A 62 -1.12 -6.00 2.01
N THR A 63 -1.79 -5.26 2.91
CA THR A 63 -2.91 -5.81 3.66
C THR A 63 -4.15 -6.05 2.79
N PRO A 64 -4.97 -7.06 3.10
CA PRO A 64 -6.21 -7.32 2.36
C PRO A 64 -7.15 -6.11 2.27
N PRO A 65 -7.37 -5.30 3.33
CA PRO A 65 -8.14 -4.07 3.23
C PRO A 65 -7.59 -3.11 2.17
N LEU A 66 -6.28 -2.86 2.18
CA LEU A 66 -5.63 -1.95 1.24
C LEU A 66 -5.73 -2.47 -0.21
N LEU A 67 -5.50 -3.77 -0.45
CA LEU A 67 -5.63 -4.37 -1.76
C LEU A 67 -7.05 -4.23 -2.31
N ASN A 68 -8.07 -4.46 -1.48
CA ASN A 68 -9.46 -4.28 -1.89
C ASN A 68 -9.82 -2.82 -2.17
N MET A 69 -9.25 -1.86 -1.43
CA MET A 69 -9.43 -0.44 -1.73
C MET A 69 -8.74 -0.03 -3.03
N PHE A 70 -7.53 -0.54 -3.32
CA PHE A 70 -6.84 -0.28 -4.60
C PHE A 70 -7.63 -0.81 -5.81
N ASP A 71 -8.28 -1.98 -5.69
CA ASP A 71 -9.10 -2.59 -6.75
C ASP A 71 -10.48 -1.92 -6.90
N ASN A 72 -10.90 -1.10 -5.95
CA ASN A 72 -12.24 -0.51 -5.92
C ASN A 72 -12.39 0.64 -6.94
N LYS A 73 -13.24 0.44 -7.96
CA LYS A 73 -13.45 1.40 -9.06
C LYS A 73 -14.02 2.75 -8.60
N LEU A 74 -14.82 2.77 -7.54
CA LEU A 74 -15.35 4.02 -6.99
C LEU A 74 -14.23 4.82 -6.34
N LEU A 75 -13.39 4.18 -5.51
CA LEU A 75 -12.26 4.84 -4.87
C LEU A 75 -11.21 5.31 -5.88
N GLN A 76 -10.94 4.53 -6.93
CA GLN A 76 -10.06 4.94 -8.04
C GLN A 76 -10.60 6.22 -8.73
N LYS A 77 -11.90 6.27 -9.01
CA LYS A 77 -12.54 7.45 -9.63
C LYS A 77 -12.48 8.67 -8.70
N ARG A 78 -12.72 8.46 -7.40
CA ARG A 78 -12.66 9.52 -6.38
C ARG A 78 -11.23 10.04 -6.20
N TYR A 79 -10.23 9.16 -6.20
CA TYR A 79 -8.83 9.57 -6.16
C TYR A 79 -8.48 10.49 -7.35
N ILE A 80 -8.91 10.15 -8.57
CA ILE A 80 -8.71 11.02 -9.74
C ILE A 80 -9.39 12.40 -9.55
N LYS A 81 -10.62 12.45 -8.99
CA LYS A 81 -11.31 13.69 -8.65
C LYS A 81 -10.53 14.50 -7.62
N TYR A 82 -10.05 13.84 -6.57
CA TYR A 82 -9.23 14.43 -5.51
C TYR A 82 -7.96 15.07 -6.06
N VAL A 83 -7.15 14.34 -6.83
CA VAL A 83 -5.89 14.88 -7.39
C VAL A 83 -6.16 16.04 -8.35
N LYS A 84 -7.18 15.97 -9.20
CA LYS A 84 -7.56 17.09 -10.07
C LYS A 84 -7.91 18.36 -9.29
N LYS A 85 -8.66 18.24 -8.19
CA LYS A 85 -8.97 19.35 -7.28
C LYS A 85 -7.68 19.97 -6.71
N HIS A 86 -6.70 19.13 -6.33
CA HIS A 86 -5.41 19.61 -5.81
C HIS A 86 -4.54 20.27 -6.88
N ILE A 87 -4.56 19.80 -8.13
CA ILE A 87 -3.91 20.44 -9.27
C ILE A 87 -4.48 21.86 -9.49
N GLU A 88 -5.81 21.98 -9.49
CA GLU A 88 -6.49 23.28 -9.65
C GLU A 88 -6.15 24.24 -8.49
N LEU A 89 -6.11 23.73 -7.26
CA LEU A 89 -5.74 24.50 -6.08
C LEU A 89 -4.27 24.95 -6.16
N ALA A 90 -3.37 24.04 -6.49
CA ALA A 90 -1.95 24.37 -6.66
C ALA A 90 -1.71 25.41 -7.78
N ALA A 91 -2.45 25.32 -8.90
CA ALA A 91 -2.40 26.31 -9.96
C ALA A 91 -2.84 27.71 -9.49
N LYS A 92 -3.85 27.79 -8.62
CA LYS A 92 -4.27 29.06 -7.99
C LYS A 92 -3.19 29.58 -7.04
N GLU A 93 -2.56 28.68 -6.26
CA GLU A 93 -1.48 29.03 -5.34
C GLU A 93 -0.22 29.56 -6.09
N VAL A 94 0.13 28.97 -7.24
CA VAL A 94 1.21 29.50 -8.08
C VAL A 94 0.96 30.98 -8.45
N LYS A 95 -0.27 31.33 -8.80
CA LYS A 95 -0.65 32.73 -9.11
C LYS A 95 -0.66 33.60 -7.86
N ARG A 96 -1.25 33.09 -6.76
CA ARG A 96 -1.38 33.83 -5.50
C ARG A 96 -0.02 34.20 -4.89
N THR A 97 0.95 33.28 -4.99
CA THR A 97 2.28 33.40 -4.36
C THR A 97 3.34 34.08 -5.26
N ALA A 98 2.94 34.62 -6.42
CA ALA A 98 3.88 35.19 -7.39
C ALA A 98 4.79 36.30 -6.83
N TYR A 99 4.40 36.96 -5.74
CA TYR A 99 5.17 37.99 -5.05
C TYR A 99 6.26 37.46 -4.11
N ASP A 100 6.19 36.16 -3.72
CA ASP A 100 7.16 35.55 -2.82
C ASP A 100 7.83 34.37 -3.53
N LYS A 101 9.12 34.50 -3.83
CA LYS A 101 9.86 33.48 -4.59
C LYS A 101 9.81 32.10 -3.95
N ARG A 102 10.00 32.00 -2.62
CA ARG A 102 10.06 30.73 -1.91
C ARG A 102 8.70 30.03 -1.90
N LEU A 103 7.63 30.76 -1.60
CA LEU A 103 6.27 30.21 -1.62
C LEU A 103 5.86 29.83 -3.04
N ASN A 104 6.27 30.61 -4.04
CA ASN A 104 5.97 30.32 -5.44
C ASN A 104 6.67 29.05 -5.94
N GLU A 105 7.95 28.86 -5.58
CA GLU A 105 8.68 27.63 -5.90
C GLU A 105 8.02 26.40 -5.25
N LEU A 106 7.57 26.49 -3.99
CA LEU A 106 6.84 25.45 -3.31
C LEU A 106 5.48 25.16 -3.98
N SER A 107 4.74 26.19 -4.36
CA SER A 107 3.46 26.04 -5.06
C SER A 107 3.63 25.37 -6.42
N LYS A 108 4.69 25.69 -7.17
CA LYS A 108 5.05 25.01 -8.43
C LYS A 108 5.40 23.56 -8.21
N TYR A 109 6.19 23.25 -7.16
CA TYR A 109 6.53 21.88 -6.80
C TYR A 109 5.27 21.02 -6.57
N TYR A 110 4.29 21.51 -5.81
CA TYR A 110 3.04 20.76 -5.59
C TYR A 110 2.18 20.66 -6.85
N PHE A 111 2.15 21.69 -7.68
CA PHE A 111 1.47 21.64 -8.98
C PHE A 111 2.05 20.54 -9.87
N ASP A 112 3.37 20.50 -10.00
CA ASP A 112 4.08 19.49 -10.80
C ASP A 112 3.91 18.10 -10.21
N ARG A 113 4.00 17.97 -8.88
CA ARG A 113 3.84 16.71 -8.17
C ARG A 113 2.46 16.08 -8.40
N TYR A 114 1.37 16.82 -8.11
CA TYR A 114 0.01 16.31 -8.32
C TYR A 114 -0.29 16.05 -9.79
N SER A 115 0.25 16.84 -10.69
CA SER A 115 0.13 16.60 -12.14
C SER A 115 0.80 15.30 -12.54
N ASN A 116 2.01 15.02 -12.00
CA ASN A 116 2.72 13.77 -12.20
C ASN A 116 1.98 12.58 -11.56
N ASP A 117 1.46 12.72 -10.34
CA ASP A 117 0.70 11.66 -9.65
C ASP A 117 -0.52 11.23 -10.47
N LEU A 118 -1.25 12.19 -11.03
CA LEU A 118 -2.39 11.90 -11.92
C LEU A 118 -1.94 11.14 -13.17
N HIS A 119 -0.88 11.59 -13.81
CA HIS A 119 -0.31 10.94 -15.00
C HIS A 119 0.16 9.52 -14.68
N VAL A 120 0.94 9.34 -13.63
CA VAL A 120 1.46 8.03 -13.21
C VAL A 120 0.32 7.07 -12.89
N PHE A 121 -0.63 7.49 -12.06
CA PHE A 121 -1.74 6.64 -11.65
C PHE A 121 -2.63 6.24 -12.82
N LYS A 122 -3.04 7.22 -13.62
CA LYS A 122 -4.04 7.02 -14.68
C LYS A 122 -3.43 6.46 -15.96
N ASP A 123 -2.33 7.09 -16.43
CA ASP A 123 -1.85 6.84 -17.80
C ASP A 123 -0.72 5.80 -17.81
N ILE A 124 0.11 5.71 -16.75
CA ILE A 124 1.18 4.70 -16.66
C ILE A 124 0.65 3.40 -16.06
N TYR A 125 -0.01 3.48 -14.90
CA TYR A 125 -0.50 2.28 -14.19
C TYR A 125 -1.95 1.92 -14.49
N ASN A 126 -2.65 2.69 -15.34
CA ASN A 126 -4.05 2.42 -15.71
C ASN A 126 -4.96 2.21 -14.48
N CYS A 127 -4.74 2.97 -13.41
CA CYS A 127 -5.40 2.87 -12.10
C CYS A 127 -5.18 1.52 -11.37
N ASP A 128 -4.18 0.73 -11.78
CA ASP A 128 -3.88 -0.59 -11.20
C ASP A 128 -2.52 -0.58 -10.49
N LEU A 129 -2.52 -0.11 -9.24
CA LEU A 129 -1.32 -0.14 -8.39
C LEU A 129 -0.93 -1.55 -7.96
N ILE A 130 -1.88 -2.49 -7.93
CA ILE A 130 -1.60 -3.88 -7.53
C ILE A 130 -0.70 -4.54 -8.55
N SER A 131 -1.02 -4.42 -9.84
CA SER A 131 -0.17 -4.92 -10.92
C SER A 131 1.19 -4.22 -10.96
N ALA A 132 1.27 -2.94 -10.59
CA ALA A 132 2.53 -2.23 -10.48
C ALA A 132 3.43 -2.82 -9.39
N PHE A 133 2.90 -3.12 -8.20
CA PHE A 133 3.65 -3.82 -7.13
C PHE A 133 3.99 -5.25 -7.52
N LYS A 134 3.04 -5.96 -8.17
CA LYS A 134 3.26 -7.33 -8.65
C LYS A 134 4.43 -7.43 -9.62
N HIS A 135 4.63 -6.45 -10.50
CA HIS A 135 5.79 -6.40 -11.39
C HIS A 135 7.11 -6.56 -10.62
N PHE A 136 7.31 -5.78 -9.54
CA PHE A 136 8.52 -5.85 -8.73
C PHE A 136 8.66 -7.16 -7.95
N GLN A 137 7.54 -7.79 -7.60
CA GLN A 137 7.55 -9.14 -7.05
C GLN A 137 7.96 -10.17 -8.10
N ASP A 138 7.46 -10.06 -9.33
CA ASP A 138 7.71 -11.04 -10.40
C ASP A 138 9.17 -10.99 -10.86
N ILE A 139 9.82 -9.82 -10.87
CA ILE A 139 11.27 -9.69 -11.14
C ILE A 139 12.16 -10.00 -9.91
N GLY A 140 11.55 -10.30 -8.75
CA GLY A 140 12.25 -10.82 -7.56
C GLY A 140 12.95 -9.78 -6.69
N VAL A 141 12.67 -8.47 -6.87
CA VAL A 141 13.26 -7.40 -6.04
C VAL A 141 12.38 -7.00 -4.86
N LEU A 142 11.08 -7.33 -4.92
CA LEU A 142 10.11 -7.07 -3.86
C LEU A 142 9.50 -8.39 -3.37
N GLU A 143 9.64 -8.68 -2.09
CA GLU A 143 8.85 -9.73 -1.46
C GLU A 143 7.58 -9.12 -0.86
N ILE A 144 6.43 -9.46 -1.43
CA ILE A 144 5.14 -9.05 -0.88
C ILE A 144 4.66 -10.13 0.08
N ILE A 145 4.29 -9.73 1.30
CA ILE A 145 3.68 -10.60 2.31
C ILE A 145 2.26 -10.15 2.61
N THR A 146 1.46 -11.06 3.17
CA THR A 146 0.06 -10.77 3.53
C THR A 146 -0.08 -10.26 4.96
N CYS A 147 -1.33 -10.08 5.39
CA CYS A 147 -1.71 -9.73 6.75
C CYS A 147 -3.04 -10.43 7.10
N GLY A 148 -3.53 -10.28 8.33
CA GLY A 148 -4.87 -10.70 8.69
C GLY A 148 -5.96 -10.02 7.84
N ALA A 149 -7.05 -10.73 7.56
CA ALA A 149 -8.11 -10.34 6.63
C ALA A 149 -8.65 -8.90 6.84
N THR A 150 -8.87 -8.53 8.09
CA THR A 150 -9.40 -7.22 8.49
C THR A 150 -8.46 -6.48 9.44
N HIS A 151 -7.20 -6.90 9.50
CA HIS A 151 -6.19 -6.34 10.41
C HIS A 151 -6.57 -6.43 11.90
N GLY A 152 -7.35 -7.46 12.27
CA GLY A 152 -7.77 -7.68 13.65
C GLY A 152 -6.64 -8.20 14.53
N TYR A 153 -6.46 -7.65 15.72
CA TYR A 153 -5.39 -8.01 16.66
C TYR A 153 -5.58 -9.44 17.21
N PHE A 154 -4.72 -10.37 16.83
CA PHE A 154 -4.88 -11.81 17.09
C PHE A 154 -5.00 -12.18 18.57
N PRO A 155 -4.22 -11.60 19.49
CA PRO A 155 -4.37 -11.90 20.92
C PRO A 155 -5.76 -11.63 21.50
N ILE A 156 -6.46 -10.61 21.01
CA ILE A 156 -7.86 -10.34 21.41
C ILE A 156 -8.81 -11.25 20.65
N LEU A 157 -8.60 -11.45 19.34
CA LEU A 157 -9.49 -12.28 18.52
C LEU A 157 -9.45 -13.76 18.92
N TYR A 158 -8.37 -14.21 19.54
CA TYR A 158 -8.18 -15.60 19.93
C TYR A 158 -9.18 -16.10 20.99
N VAL A 159 -9.94 -15.22 21.62
CA VAL A 159 -11.12 -15.60 22.43
C VAL A 159 -12.03 -16.55 21.63
N ASN A 160 -12.05 -16.39 20.30
CA ASN A 160 -12.63 -17.36 19.39
C ASN A 160 -11.58 -17.79 18.35
N GLU A 161 -11.00 -18.94 18.56
CA GLU A 161 -9.95 -19.52 17.71
C GLU A 161 -10.32 -19.56 16.22
N LYS A 162 -11.59 -19.82 15.88
CA LYS A 162 -12.07 -19.83 14.50
C LYS A 162 -11.95 -18.46 13.83
N THR A 163 -12.01 -17.38 14.60
CA THR A 163 -11.83 -16.02 14.09
C THR A 163 -10.39 -15.81 13.63
N VAL A 164 -9.40 -16.23 14.40
CA VAL A 164 -7.99 -16.15 13.99
C VAL A 164 -7.73 -17.01 12.75
N LYS A 165 -8.24 -18.24 12.71
CA LYS A 165 -8.18 -19.09 11.52
C LYS A 165 -8.77 -18.38 10.29
N ALA A 166 -9.94 -17.75 10.42
CA ALA A 166 -10.59 -17.03 9.33
C ALA A 166 -9.78 -15.81 8.87
N GLN A 167 -9.16 -15.05 9.81
CA GLN A 167 -8.28 -13.93 9.49
C GLN A 167 -7.09 -14.37 8.64
N ILE A 168 -6.45 -15.48 8.97
CA ILE A 168 -5.33 -16.02 8.21
C ILE A 168 -5.80 -16.56 6.85
N ALA A 169 -6.85 -17.38 6.83
CA ALA A 169 -7.37 -17.99 5.62
C ALA A 169 -7.76 -16.96 4.56
N VAL A 170 -8.57 -15.96 4.94
CA VAL A 170 -9.04 -14.91 4.03
C VAL A 170 -7.87 -13.99 3.61
N GLY A 171 -6.91 -13.74 4.51
CA GLY A 171 -5.69 -13.01 4.17
C GLY A 171 -4.89 -13.72 3.07
N VAL A 172 -4.67 -15.02 3.19
CA VAL A 172 -3.99 -15.85 2.20
C VAL A 172 -4.76 -15.92 0.88
N GLU A 173 -6.09 -16.13 0.92
CA GLU A 173 -6.91 -16.19 -0.30
C GLU A 173 -6.97 -14.83 -1.03
N THR A 174 -7.04 -13.72 -0.30
CA THR A 174 -6.97 -12.39 -0.89
C THR A 174 -5.63 -12.17 -1.58
N TYR A 175 -4.54 -12.57 -0.96
CA TYR A 175 -3.22 -12.50 -1.57
C TYR A 175 -3.13 -13.33 -2.86
N LYS A 176 -3.60 -14.59 -2.83
CA LYS A 176 -3.64 -15.46 -4.02
C LYS A 176 -4.47 -14.86 -5.16
N LYS A 177 -5.61 -14.24 -4.83
CA LYS A 177 -6.47 -13.56 -5.82
C LYS A 177 -5.68 -12.53 -6.63
N TYR A 178 -4.85 -11.70 -5.96
CA TYR A 178 -4.17 -10.59 -6.61
C TYR A 178 -2.80 -10.95 -7.18
N PHE A 179 -2.06 -11.85 -6.51
CA PHE A 179 -0.68 -12.16 -6.89
C PHE A 179 -0.51 -13.53 -7.58
N GLY A 180 -1.56 -14.35 -7.64
CA GLY A 180 -1.56 -15.63 -8.37
C GLY A 180 -0.75 -16.76 -7.71
N LYS A 181 -0.20 -16.53 -6.53
CA LYS A 181 0.61 -17.50 -5.76
C LYS A 181 0.34 -17.33 -4.26
N PRO A 182 0.63 -18.35 -3.40
CA PRO A 182 0.50 -18.17 -1.96
C PRO A 182 1.56 -17.19 -1.41
N PRO A 183 1.26 -16.44 -0.34
CA PRO A 183 2.26 -15.66 0.37
C PRO A 183 3.20 -16.59 1.14
N ARG A 184 4.49 -16.22 1.27
CA ARG A 184 5.43 -16.91 2.14
C ARG A 184 5.39 -16.40 3.57
N GLY A 185 5.13 -15.11 3.73
CA GLY A 185 5.13 -14.45 5.02
C GLY A 185 3.83 -13.73 5.33
N ILE A 186 3.65 -13.41 6.60
CA ILE A 186 2.54 -12.62 7.11
C ILE A 186 3.04 -11.59 8.14
N TRP A 187 2.57 -10.35 7.99
CA TRP A 187 2.66 -9.37 9.06
C TRP A 187 1.46 -9.61 9.99
N LEU A 188 1.74 -10.05 11.22
CA LEU A 188 0.66 -10.17 12.21
C LEU A 188 0.15 -8.77 12.57
N PRO A 189 -1.18 -8.55 12.60
CA PRO A 189 -1.73 -7.24 12.96
C PRO A 189 -1.13 -6.72 14.27
N GLU A 190 -0.54 -5.52 14.22
CA GLU A 190 0.17 -4.87 15.34
C GLU A 190 1.24 -5.77 15.98
N CYS A 191 1.88 -6.63 15.18
CA CYS A 191 2.85 -7.63 15.65
C CYS A 191 2.32 -8.59 16.73
N GLY A 192 0.99 -8.67 16.90
CA GLY A 192 0.34 -9.46 17.95
C GLY A 192 0.41 -10.94 17.70
N TYR A 193 1.24 -11.64 18.46
CA TYR A 193 1.44 -13.08 18.35
C TYR A 193 0.72 -13.85 19.47
N VAL A 194 0.18 -15.01 19.11
CA VAL A 194 -0.28 -16.05 20.04
C VAL A 194 0.22 -17.40 19.54
N PRO A 195 0.86 -18.23 20.40
CA PRO A 195 1.47 -19.49 19.97
C PRO A 195 0.50 -20.45 19.28
N GLU A 196 -0.75 -20.39 19.66
CA GLU A 196 -1.79 -21.26 19.12
C GLU A 196 -2.16 -20.92 17.66
N ALA A 197 -1.78 -19.74 17.16
CA ALA A 197 -1.94 -19.37 15.76
C ALA A 197 -1.01 -20.19 14.83
N ASP A 198 0.09 -20.74 15.34
CA ASP A 198 1.11 -21.47 14.56
C ASP A 198 0.50 -22.61 13.74
N LYS A 199 -0.44 -23.35 14.33
CA LYS A 199 -1.13 -24.43 13.61
C LYS A 199 -1.86 -23.95 12.36
N TYR A 200 -2.46 -22.74 12.40
CA TYR A 200 -3.16 -22.16 11.25
C TYR A 200 -2.19 -21.53 10.27
N LEU A 201 -1.16 -20.85 10.76
CA LEU A 201 -0.11 -20.32 9.90
C LEU A 201 0.51 -21.46 9.07
N LYS A 202 0.83 -22.56 9.71
CA LYS A 202 1.35 -23.76 9.05
C LYS A 202 0.31 -24.42 8.10
N GLU A 203 -0.95 -24.53 8.52
CA GLU A 203 -2.05 -25.07 7.69
C GLU A 203 -2.18 -24.28 6.37
N PHE A 204 -2.02 -22.96 6.39
CA PHE A 204 -2.12 -22.09 5.23
C PHE A 204 -0.80 -21.81 4.51
N GLY A 205 0.29 -22.51 4.90
CA GLY A 205 1.56 -22.47 4.20
C GLY A 205 2.38 -21.19 4.42
N ILE A 206 2.24 -20.55 5.58
CA ILE A 206 3.04 -19.40 5.99
C ILE A 206 4.37 -19.90 6.56
N ASP A 207 5.49 -19.48 5.94
CA ASP A 207 6.84 -19.87 6.32
C ASP A 207 7.42 -19.01 7.45
N TYR A 208 7.04 -17.74 7.50
CA TYR A 208 7.52 -16.80 8.53
C TYR A 208 6.52 -15.71 8.86
N ILE A 209 6.68 -15.12 10.03
CA ILE A 209 5.87 -14.03 10.56
C ILE A 209 6.75 -12.84 10.93
N ILE A 210 6.16 -11.66 10.96
CA ILE A 210 6.78 -10.46 11.54
C ILE A 210 6.13 -10.22 12.91
N THR A 211 6.96 -10.17 13.93
CA THR A 211 6.60 -9.87 15.33
C THR A 211 7.58 -8.86 15.91
N GLU A 212 7.30 -8.37 17.10
CA GLU A 212 8.28 -7.60 17.91
C GLU A 212 9.41 -8.51 18.42
#